data_5771b2b1e1e2423b446003386f3adf5b
#
_entry.id   5771b2b1e1e2423b446003386f3adf5b
#
_cell.length_a   1.000
_cell.length_b   1.000
_cell.length_c   1.000
_cell.angle_alpha   90.00
_cell.angle_beta   90.00
_cell.angle_gamma   90.00
#
_symmetry.space_group_name_H-M   'P 1'
#
loop_
_entity.id
_entity.type
_entity.pdbx_description
1 polymer ?
#
loop_
_entity_poly.entity_id
_entity_poly.type
_entity_poly.pdbx_seq_one_letter_code
_entity_poly.pdbx_strand_id
1 'polypeptide(L)'
;MKNPEQKNSEKHDVQHISRLREVASVGLTALRYSGVEYIARQARDGKPIGPALAAFMVADVADGQILDDTPLRRVTDGVVDTAAVVRVMYELGKRYPEARAGIAAVALGQVATGAANAYHLAKTSEVTKGGRYKRAANIATAMLAIIAARGNPRRTRLAGCIAAGVVAATTVPHLRGIGKPTGKKVRRL
;
A
#
# COMPACT_ATOMS: atom_id res chain seq x y z
N MET A 1 -16.79 -18.27 -40.39
CA MET A 1 -17.20 -16.87 -40.05
C MET A 1 -18.16 -16.96 -38.86
N LYS A 2 -17.87 -16.30 -37.72
CA LYS A 2 -18.81 -16.26 -36.57
C LYS A 2 -19.99 -15.37 -36.91
N ASN A 3 -21.20 -15.84 -36.51
CA ASN A 3 -22.46 -15.11 -36.69
C ASN A 3 -22.40 -13.75 -35.94
N PRO A 4 -22.88 -12.64 -36.51
CA PRO A 4 -22.89 -11.31 -35.87
C PRO A 4 -23.60 -11.29 -34.51
N GLU A 5 -24.62 -12.12 -34.28
CA GLU A 5 -25.27 -12.27 -32.98
C GLU A 5 -24.37 -12.88 -31.90
N GLN A 6 -23.54 -13.87 -32.26
CA GLN A 6 -22.55 -14.44 -31.34
C GLN A 6 -21.46 -13.44 -30.94
N LYS A 7 -21.05 -12.55 -31.86
CA LYS A 7 -20.10 -11.47 -31.57
C LYS A 7 -20.67 -10.42 -30.61
N ASN A 8 -21.94 -10.13 -30.69
CA ASN A 8 -22.60 -9.17 -29.78
C ASN A 8 -22.78 -9.76 -28.38
N SER A 9 -23.17 -11.03 -28.26
CA SER A 9 -23.25 -11.73 -26.98
C SER A 9 -21.89 -11.81 -26.28
N GLU A 10 -20.84 -12.21 -26.99
CA GLU A 10 -19.46 -12.25 -26.43
C GLU A 10 -19.00 -10.87 -25.96
N LYS A 11 -19.34 -9.77 -26.66
CA LYS A 11 -19.00 -8.41 -26.22
C LYS A 11 -19.76 -7.97 -24.97
N HIS A 12 -21.03 -8.32 -24.88
CA HIS A 12 -21.86 -8.03 -23.69
C HIS A 12 -21.35 -8.77 -22.45
N ASP A 13 -21.00 -10.06 -22.60
CA ASP A 13 -20.47 -10.86 -21.51
C ASP A 13 -19.10 -10.34 -21.01
N VAL A 14 -18.21 -9.95 -21.93
CA VAL A 14 -16.91 -9.37 -21.58
C VAL A 14 -17.08 -8.03 -20.84
N GLN A 15 -18.00 -7.17 -21.29
CA GLN A 15 -18.26 -5.90 -20.60
C GLN A 15 -18.89 -6.10 -19.21
N HIS A 16 -19.76 -7.08 -19.05
CA HIS A 16 -20.39 -7.39 -17.76
C HIS A 16 -19.38 -7.93 -16.76
N ILE A 17 -18.48 -8.82 -17.18
CA ILE A 17 -17.40 -9.37 -16.37
C ILE A 17 -16.42 -8.26 -15.97
N SER A 18 -16.10 -7.33 -16.87
CA SER A 18 -15.24 -6.17 -16.58
C SER A 18 -15.85 -5.28 -15.48
N ARG A 19 -17.14 -4.95 -15.56
CA ARG A 19 -17.84 -4.14 -14.54
C ARG A 19 -17.91 -4.82 -13.18
N LEU A 20 -18.16 -6.13 -13.14
CA LEU A 20 -18.17 -6.88 -11.89
C LEU A 20 -16.79 -6.88 -11.21
N ARG A 21 -15.72 -7.00 -11.98
CA ARG A 21 -14.34 -6.91 -11.46
C ARG A 21 -14.02 -5.51 -10.92
N GLU A 22 -14.46 -4.45 -11.59
CA GLU A 22 -14.31 -3.08 -11.09
C GLU A 22 -15.04 -2.87 -9.77
N VAL A 23 -16.29 -3.31 -9.66
CA VAL A 23 -17.07 -3.23 -8.42
C VAL A 23 -16.42 -4.04 -7.29
N ALA A 24 -15.93 -5.24 -7.59
CA ALA A 24 -15.22 -6.06 -6.63
C ALA A 24 -13.92 -5.37 -6.16
N SER A 25 -13.18 -4.71 -7.07
CA SER A 25 -11.98 -3.93 -6.73
C SER A 25 -12.28 -2.78 -5.78
N VAL A 26 -13.32 -2.00 -6.06
CA VAL A 26 -13.76 -0.91 -5.18
C VAL A 26 -14.20 -1.45 -3.82
N GLY A 27 -14.94 -2.55 -3.80
CA GLY A 27 -15.37 -3.21 -2.56
C GLY A 27 -14.20 -3.70 -1.70
N LEU A 28 -13.22 -4.36 -2.32
CA LEU A 28 -11.99 -4.81 -1.62
C LEU A 28 -11.16 -3.62 -1.11
N THR A 29 -11.06 -2.56 -1.87
CA THR A 29 -10.38 -1.33 -1.43
C THR A 29 -11.08 -0.69 -0.23
N ALA A 30 -12.41 -0.62 -0.24
CA ALA A 30 -13.20 -0.12 0.91
C ALA A 30 -13.04 -1.02 2.14
N LEU A 31 -13.04 -2.33 1.96
CA LEU A 31 -12.80 -3.30 3.04
C LEU A 31 -11.40 -3.17 3.63
N ARG A 32 -10.38 -2.99 2.80
CA ARG A 32 -9.00 -2.72 3.25
C ARG A 32 -8.93 -1.43 4.06
N TYR A 33 -9.57 -0.35 3.61
CA TYR A 33 -9.60 0.90 4.35
C TYR A 33 -10.29 0.76 5.73
N SER A 34 -11.39 0.03 5.79
CA SER A 34 -12.07 -0.29 7.08
C SER A 34 -11.16 -1.09 8.01
N GLY A 35 -10.39 -2.03 7.47
CA GLY A 35 -9.37 -2.78 8.21
C GLY A 35 -8.26 -1.89 8.78
N VAL A 36 -7.85 -0.86 8.03
CA VAL A 36 -6.87 0.13 8.49
C VAL A 36 -7.38 0.92 9.70
N GLU A 37 -8.61 1.39 9.66
CA GLU A 37 -9.20 2.13 10.77
C GLU A 37 -9.30 1.24 12.02
N TYR A 38 -9.62 -0.04 11.84
CA TYR A 38 -9.59 -1.01 12.94
C TYR A 38 -8.17 -1.16 13.52
N ILE A 39 -7.13 -1.33 12.68
CA ILE A 39 -5.73 -1.41 13.12
C ILE A 39 -5.31 -0.14 13.85
N ALA A 40 -5.67 1.04 13.33
CA ALA A 40 -5.34 2.31 13.94
C ALA A 40 -5.98 2.47 15.34
N ARG A 41 -7.24 2.07 15.51
CA ARG A 41 -7.92 2.04 16.81
C ARG A 41 -7.24 1.08 17.79
N GLN A 42 -6.90 -0.13 17.33
CA GLN A 42 -6.16 -1.09 18.17
C GLN A 42 -4.79 -0.53 18.59
N ALA A 43 -4.07 0.11 17.67
CA ALA A 43 -2.78 0.76 17.95
C ALA A 43 -2.92 1.87 19.00
N ARG A 44 -3.95 2.72 18.87
CA ARG A 44 -4.29 3.76 19.84
C ARG A 44 -4.59 3.17 21.22
N ASP A 45 -5.40 2.12 21.28
CA ASP A 45 -5.85 1.49 22.52
C ASP A 45 -4.80 0.55 23.13
N GLY A 46 -3.67 0.33 22.46
CA GLY A 46 -2.59 -0.55 22.89
C GLY A 46 -2.90 -2.03 22.83
N LYS A 47 -3.84 -2.39 21.99
CA LYS A 47 -4.23 -3.77 21.76
C LYS A 47 -3.34 -4.43 20.70
N PRO A 48 -3.24 -5.78 20.66
CA PRO A 48 -2.48 -6.48 19.66
C PRO A 48 -3.00 -6.21 18.24
N ILE A 49 -2.13 -5.71 17.35
CA ILE A 49 -2.49 -5.42 15.96
C ILE A 49 -2.03 -6.52 14.99
N GLY A 50 -1.21 -7.47 15.45
CA GLY A 50 -0.61 -8.50 14.59
C GLY A 50 -1.61 -9.25 13.72
N PRO A 51 -2.70 -9.82 14.29
CA PRO A 51 -3.70 -10.55 13.50
C PRO A 51 -4.40 -9.67 12.46
N ALA A 52 -4.77 -8.45 12.83
CA ALA A 52 -5.42 -7.51 11.90
C ALA A 52 -4.47 -7.05 10.77
N LEU A 53 -3.21 -6.83 11.11
CA LEU A 53 -2.18 -6.47 10.13
C LEU A 53 -1.89 -7.65 9.18
N ALA A 54 -1.83 -8.87 9.68
CA ALA A 54 -1.69 -10.07 8.86
C ALA A 54 -2.88 -10.24 7.90
N ALA A 55 -4.11 -10.07 8.37
CA ALA A 55 -5.30 -10.11 7.53
C ALA A 55 -5.27 -9.03 6.43
N PHE A 56 -4.83 -7.81 6.77
CA PHE A 56 -4.65 -6.74 5.79
C PHE A 56 -3.61 -7.10 4.71
N MET A 57 -2.47 -7.67 5.11
CA MET A 57 -1.42 -8.10 4.17
C MET A 57 -1.88 -9.25 3.27
N VAL A 58 -2.63 -10.21 3.81
CA VAL A 58 -3.21 -11.31 3.02
C VAL A 58 -4.23 -10.77 2.02
N ALA A 59 -5.08 -9.83 2.42
CA ALA A 59 -6.04 -9.19 1.53
C ALA A 59 -5.34 -8.43 0.39
N ASP A 60 -4.22 -7.74 0.65
CA ASP A 60 -3.41 -7.06 -0.36
C ASP A 60 -2.82 -8.03 -1.39
N VAL A 61 -2.30 -9.17 -0.93
CA VAL A 61 -1.75 -10.21 -1.81
C VAL A 61 -2.85 -10.86 -2.65
N ALA A 62 -4.00 -11.19 -2.04
CA ALA A 62 -5.14 -11.81 -2.72
C ALA A 62 -5.72 -10.87 -3.79
N ASP A 63 -5.89 -9.60 -3.46
CA ASP A 63 -6.33 -8.57 -4.40
C ASP A 63 -5.39 -8.48 -5.62
N GLY A 64 -4.07 -8.55 -5.38
CA GLY A 64 -3.05 -8.56 -6.44
C GLY A 64 -3.11 -9.76 -7.39
N GLN A 65 -3.73 -10.86 -6.99
CA GLN A 65 -3.85 -12.08 -7.81
C GLN A 65 -5.19 -12.18 -8.55
N ILE A 66 -6.25 -11.61 -8.00
CA ILE A 66 -7.63 -11.78 -8.50
C ILE A 66 -7.99 -10.74 -9.55
N LEU A 67 -7.44 -9.53 -9.44
CA LEU A 67 -7.86 -8.39 -10.23
C LEU A 67 -6.79 -7.99 -11.27
N ASP A 68 -7.28 -7.51 -12.42
CA ASP A 68 -6.41 -7.02 -13.49
C ASP A 68 -5.64 -5.77 -13.07
N ASP A 69 -4.42 -5.65 -13.56
CA ASP A 69 -3.47 -4.61 -13.19
C ASP A 69 -3.71 -3.34 -14.03
N THR A 70 -4.73 -2.56 -13.63
CA THR A 70 -5.06 -1.29 -14.30
C THR A 70 -4.31 -0.10 -13.68
N PRO A 71 -4.04 0.99 -14.44
CA PRO A 71 -3.44 2.21 -13.90
C PRO A 71 -4.25 2.81 -12.74
N LEU A 72 -5.57 2.85 -12.86
CA LEU A 72 -6.46 3.36 -11.82
C LEU A 72 -6.33 2.57 -10.53
N ARG A 73 -6.36 1.24 -10.62
CA ARG A 73 -6.17 0.37 -9.47
C ARG A 73 -4.82 0.60 -8.79
N ARG A 74 -3.74 0.71 -9.56
CA ARG A 74 -2.40 0.96 -9.03
C ARG A 74 -2.30 2.28 -8.25
N VAL A 75 -2.96 3.33 -8.76
CA VAL A 75 -3.01 4.62 -8.06
C VAL A 75 -3.84 4.48 -6.78
N THR A 76 -5.02 3.87 -6.86
CA THR A 76 -5.92 3.69 -5.72
C THR A 76 -5.29 2.86 -4.62
N ASP A 77 -4.66 1.73 -4.95
CA ASP A 77 -3.92 0.89 -4.00
C ASP A 77 -2.78 1.67 -3.34
N GLY A 78 -2.02 2.43 -4.12
CA GLY A 78 -0.93 3.25 -3.59
C GLY A 78 -1.40 4.33 -2.63
N VAL A 79 -2.54 4.96 -2.92
CA VAL A 79 -3.16 5.98 -2.05
C VAL A 79 -3.67 5.32 -0.76
N VAL A 80 -4.39 4.20 -0.86
CA VAL A 80 -4.93 3.48 0.31
C VAL A 80 -3.80 2.97 1.21
N ASP A 81 -2.78 2.34 0.64
CA ASP A 81 -1.61 1.85 1.39
C ASP A 81 -0.91 3.00 2.13
N THR A 82 -0.72 4.14 1.44
CA THR A 82 -0.06 5.30 2.03
C THR A 82 -0.91 5.91 3.14
N ALA A 83 -2.22 6.09 2.91
CA ALA A 83 -3.15 6.59 3.91
C ALA A 83 -3.22 5.66 5.14
N ALA A 84 -3.20 4.34 4.90
CA ALA A 84 -3.14 3.32 5.94
C ALA A 84 -1.94 3.51 6.87
N VAL A 85 -0.75 3.62 6.28
CA VAL A 85 0.48 3.82 7.06
C VAL A 85 0.42 5.13 7.83
N VAL A 86 0.06 6.24 7.19
CA VAL A 86 -0.04 7.55 7.84
C VAL A 86 -1.02 7.50 9.02
N ARG A 87 -2.17 6.87 8.83
CA ARG A 87 -3.22 6.76 9.85
C ARG A 87 -2.75 5.98 11.09
N VAL A 88 -2.10 4.83 10.88
CA VAL A 88 -1.55 4.01 11.98
C VAL A 88 -0.38 4.73 12.66
N MET A 89 0.56 5.30 11.88
CA MET A 89 1.71 6.03 12.42
C MET A 89 1.28 7.27 13.23
N TYR A 90 0.23 7.95 12.82
CA TYR A 90 -0.34 9.07 13.57
C TYR A 90 -0.80 8.67 14.98
N GLU A 91 -1.55 7.56 15.12
CA GLU A 91 -1.98 7.07 16.42
C GLU A 91 -0.80 6.61 17.29
N LEU A 92 0.17 5.91 16.69
CA LEU A 92 1.38 5.51 17.38
C LEU A 92 2.22 6.72 17.84
N GLY A 93 2.33 7.76 17.01
CA GLY A 93 3.05 8.99 17.35
C GLY A 93 2.40 9.78 18.49
N LYS A 94 1.07 9.72 18.61
CA LYS A 94 0.35 10.27 19.79
C LYS A 94 0.64 9.48 21.04
N ARG A 95 0.66 8.15 20.94
CA ARG A 95 0.84 7.25 22.07
C ARG A 95 2.28 7.23 22.59
N TYR A 96 3.26 7.41 21.70
CA TYR A 96 4.70 7.34 22.01
C TYR A 96 5.42 8.64 21.63
N PRO A 97 5.27 9.72 22.41
CA PRO A 97 5.92 11.01 22.10
C PRO A 97 7.42 10.92 21.92
N GLU A 98 8.09 10.03 22.69
CA GLU A 98 9.53 9.79 22.65
C GLU A 98 10.01 9.09 21.34
N ALA A 99 9.10 8.42 20.63
CA ALA A 99 9.37 7.77 19.35
C ALA A 99 8.84 8.58 18.15
N ARG A 100 8.18 9.72 18.41
CA ARG A 100 7.45 10.49 17.39
C ARG A 100 8.29 10.85 16.18
N ALA A 101 9.55 11.24 16.38
CA ALA A 101 10.43 11.61 15.27
C ALA A 101 10.69 10.44 14.32
N GLY A 102 10.99 9.24 14.85
CA GLY A 102 11.19 8.03 14.04
C GLY A 102 9.90 7.59 13.35
N ILE A 103 8.76 7.63 14.06
CA ILE A 103 7.44 7.30 13.52
C ILE A 103 7.05 8.26 12.38
N ALA A 104 7.27 9.57 12.56
CA ALA A 104 7.02 10.57 11.54
C ALA A 104 7.93 10.39 10.31
N ALA A 105 9.21 10.08 10.51
CA ALA A 105 10.12 9.79 9.41
C ALA A 105 9.68 8.58 8.57
N VAL A 106 9.17 7.52 9.20
CA VAL A 106 8.58 6.36 8.51
C VAL A 106 7.37 6.80 7.67
N ALA A 107 6.44 7.55 8.27
CA ALA A 107 5.25 8.03 7.57
C ALA A 107 5.62 8.90 6.35
N LEU A 108 6.51 9.86 6.54
CA LEU A 108 6.99 10.75 5.47
C LEU A 108 7.68 9.99 4.34
N GLY A 109 8.52 9.02 4.66
CA GLY A 109 9.18 8.18 3.65
C GLY A 109 8.19 7.35 2.83
N GLN A 110 7.14 6.83 3.45
CA GLN A 110 6.07 6.11 2.75
C GLN A 110 5.24 7.05 1.85
N VAL A 111 4.91 8.25 2.33
CA VAL A 111 4.24 9.27 1.52
C VAL A 111 5.09 9.67 0.31
N ALA A 112 6.38 9.91 0.52
CA ALA A 112 7.31 10.26 -0.57
C ALA A 112 7.40 9.14 -1.62
N THR A 113 7.47 7.88 -1.17
CA THR A 113 7.49 6.70 -2.07
C THR A 113 6.18 6.57 -2.83
N GLY A 114 5.03 6.74 -2.17
CA GLY A 114 3.71 6.68 -2.79
C GLY A 114 3.52 7.78 -3.85
N ALA A 115 3.84 9.03 -3.50
CA ALA A 115 3.76 10.15 -4.42
C ALA A 115 4.69 9.99 -5.63
N ALA A 116 5.91 9.51 -5.41
CA ALA A 116 6.86 9.26 -6.47
C ALA A 116 6.38 8.17 -7.44
N ASN A 117 5.77 7.09 -6.92
CA ASN A 117 5.19 6.03 -7.75
C ASN A 117 4.02 6.56 -8.59
N ALA A 118 3.13 7.35 -8.00
CA ALA A 118 2.01 7.97 -8.70
C ALA A 118 2.51 8.90 -9.82
N TYR A 119 3.49 9.75 -9.52
CA TYR A 119 4.12 10.64 -10.51
C TYR A 119 4.77 9.84 -11.65
N HIS A 120 5.54 8.80 -11.33
CA HIS A 120 6.19 7.96 -12.34
C HIS A 120 5.16 7.31 -13.26
N LEU A 121 4.11 6.72 -12.69
CA LEU A 121 3.03 6.09 -13.46
C LEU A 121 2.31 7.10 -14.36
N ALA A 122 2.00 8.28 -13.85
CA ALA A 122 1.36 9.35 -14.62
C ALA A 122 2.22 9.82 -15.80
N LYS A 123 3.55 9.90 -15.61
CA LYS A 123 4.48 10.39 -16.62
C LYS A 123 4.85 9.34 -17.67
N THR A 124 5.01 8.08 -17.28
CA THR A 124 5.59 7.04 -18.14
C THR A 124 4.59 5.97 -18.54
N SER A 125 3.42 5.90 -17.89
CA SER A 125 2.48 4.77 -17.97
C SER A 125 3.14 3.42 -17.63
N GLU A 126 4.23 3.44 -16.88
CA GLU A 126 5.00 2.26 -16.47
C GLU A 126 5.00 2.11 -14.96
N VAL A 127 5.18 0.88 -14.48
CA VAL A 127 5.33 0.59 -13.05
C VAL A 127 6.80 0.72 -12.66
N THR A 128 7.07 1.37 -11.52
CA THR A 128 8.44 1.50 -10.99
C THR A 128 9.06 0.14 -10.67
N LYS A 129 10.36 -0.01 -10.90
CA LYS A 129 11.12 -1.24 -10.52
C LYS A 129 11.33 -1.41 -9.00
N GLY A 130 10.75 -0.54 -8.18
CA GLY A 130 11.00 -0.45 -6.75
C GLY A 130 10.47 -1.57 -5.86
N GLY A 131 9.97 -2.70 -6.42
CA GLY A 131 9.29 -3.73 -5.64
C GLY A 131 10.07 -4.29 -4.43
N ARG A 132 11.39 -4.45 -4.54
CA ARG A 132 12.23 -4.92 -3.40
C ARG A 132 12.34 -3.87 -2.31
N TYR A 133 12.55 -2.62 -2.67
CA TYR A 133 12.67 -1.49 -1.75
C TYR A 133 11.34 -1.23 -1.03
N LYS A 134 10.22 -1.23 -1.76
CA LYS A 134 8.88 -1.09 -1.17
C LYS A 134 8.61 -2.20 -0.15
N ARG A 135 8.96 -3.45 -0.44
CA ARG A 135 8.77 -4.57 0.49
C ARG A 135 9.57 -4.37 1.79
N ALA A 136 10.83 -4.00 1.71
CA ALA A 136 11.66 -3.75 2.90
C ALA A 136 11.11 -2.61 3.76
N ALA A 137 10.68 -1.51 3.13
CA ALA A 137 10.05 -0.40 3.84
C ALA A 137 8.73 -0.82 4.51
N ASN A 138 7.89 -1.58 3.83
CA ASN A 138 6.62 -2.06 4.38
C ASN A 138 6.85 -3.03 5.56
N ILE A 139 7.82 -3.95 5.45
CA ILE A 139 8.18 -4.87 6.54
C ILE A 139 8.66 -4.07 7.75
N ALA A 140 9.57 -3.10 7.57
CA ALA A 140 10.07 -2.27 8.66
C ALA A 140 8.94 -1.48 9.34
N THR A 141 8.01 -0.94 8.55
CA THR A 141 6.82 -0.23 9.03
C THR A 141 5.90 -1.15 9.85
N ALA A 142 5.65 -2.37 9.34
CA ALA A 142 4.83 -3.36 10.03
C ALA A 142 5.48 -3.82 11.35
N MET A 143 6.78 -4.06 11.37
CA MET A 143 7.51 -4.42 12.59
C MET A 143 7.48 -3.31 13.63
N LEU A 144 7.66 -2.04 13.22
CA LEU A 144 7.50 -0.91 14.12
C LEU A 144 6.11 -0.90 14.76
N ALA A 145 5.05 -1.07 13.96
CA ALA A 145 3.68 -1.09 14.45
C ALA A 145 3.45 -2.24 15.45
N ILE A 146 3.95 -3.45 15.16
CA ILE A 146 3.84 -4.62 16.04
C ILE A 146 4.59 -4.40 17.37
N ILE A 147 5.80 -3.84 17.32
CA ILE A 147 6.60 -3.57 18.51
C ILE A 147 5.93 -2.50 19.37
N ALA A 148 5.42 -1.44 18.75
CA ALA A 148 4.72 -0.36 19.41
C ALA A 148 3.42 -0.86 20.08
N ALA A 149 2.68 -1.77 19.45
CA ALA A 149 1.47 -2.35 20.01
C ALA A 149 1.72 -3.13 21.31
N ARG A 150 2.96 -3.61 21.55
CA ARG A 150 3.36 -4.27 22.82
C ARG A 150 3.56 -3.31 23.99
N GLY A 151 3.43 -2.02 23.81
CA GLY A 151 3.36 -1.03 24.87
C GLY A 151 4.69 -0.62 25.53
N ASN A 152 5.84 -1.03 24.99
CA ASN A 152 7.14 -0.67 25.58
C ASN A 152 7.75 0.57 24.89
N PRO A 153 7.82 1.75 25.57
CA PRO A 153 8.29 2.99 24.96
C PRO A 153 9.71 2.93 24.43
N ARG A 154 10.64 2.34 25.21
CA ARG A 154 12.06 2.23 24.81
C ARG A 154 12.23 1.38 23.54
N ARG A 155 11.53 0.23 23.47
CA ARG A 155 11.54 -0.63 22.29
C ARG A 155 10.88 0.05 21.08
N THR A 156 9.80 0.78 21.31
CA THR A 156 9.13 1.55 20.26
C THR A 156 10.03 2.64 19.71
N ARG A 157 10.75 3.38 20.55
CA ARG A 157 11.73 4.38 20.12
C ARG A 157 12.85 3.77 19.27
N LEU A 158 13.45 2.67 19.73
CA LEU A 158 14.50 1.97 19.00
C LEU A 158 13.97 1.45 17.65
N ALA A 159 12.80 0.79 17.64
CA ALA A 159 12.17 0.30 16.42
C ALA A 159 11.83 1.45 15.46
N GLY A 160 11.39 2.60 15.96
CA GLY A 160 11.15 3.80 15.17
C GLY A 160 12.42 4.32 14.47
N CYS A 161 13.55 4.37 15.18
CA CYS A 161 14.82 4.76 14.60
C CYS A 161 15.29 3.76 13.52
N ILE A 162 15.20 2.46 13.79
CA ILE A 162 15.58 1.41 12.84
C ILE A 162 14.67 1.46 11.60
N ALA A 163 13.36 1.52 11.79
CA ALA A 163 12.41 1.58 10.68
C ALA A 163 12.60 2.85 9.83
N ALA A 164 12.85 4.00 10.46
CA ALA A 164 13.17 5.25 9.76
C ALA A 164 14.43 5.11 8.91
N GLY A 165 15.48 4.49 9.44
CA GLY A 165 16.71 4.20 8.71
C GLY A 165 16.48 3.29 7.50
N VAL A 166 15.73 2.21 7.66
CA VAL A 166 15.37 1.28 6.55
C VAL A 166 14.54 2.00 5.51
N VAL A 167 13.52 2.75 5.91
CA VAL A 167 12.66 3.50 4.99
C VAL A 167 13.49 4.54 4.22
N ALA A 168 14.35 5.30 4.87
CA ALA A 168 15.23 6.27 4.22
C ALA A 168 16.19 5.59 3.23
N ALA A 169 16.86 4.51 3.64
CA ALA A 169 17.79 3.75 2.81
C ALA A 169 17.11 3.13 1.57
N THR A 170 15.82 2.84 1.63
CA THR A 170 15.06 2.29 0.51
C THR A 170 14.39 3.35 -0.34
N THR A 171 13.92 4.46 0.25
CA THR A 171 13.26 5.55 -0.45
C THR A 171 14.24 6.33 -1.33
N VAL A 172 15.44 6.65 -0.85
CA VAL A 172 16.41 7.45 -1.61
C VAL A 172 16.82 6.79 -2.94
N PRO A 173 17.23 5.51 -3.00
CA PRO A 173 17.51 4.84 -4.27
C PRO A 173 16.29 4.74 -5.17
N HIS A 174 15.10 4.54 -4.59
CA HIS A 174 13.85 4.48 -5.33
C HIS A 174 13.56 5.81 -6.03
N LEU A 175 13.65 6.93 -5.32
CA LEU A 175 13.44 8.27 -5.88
C LEU A 175 14.43 8.60 -7.01
N ARG A 176 15.67 8.16 -6.93
CA ARG A 176 16.67 8.31 -8.00
C ARG A 176 16.32 7.55 -9.28
N GLY A 177 15.48 6.54 -9.20
CA GLY A 177 14.97 5.76 -10.35
C GLY A 177 13.72 6.36 -11.02
N ILE A 178 13.07 7.34 -10.38
CA ILE A 178 11.83 7.94 -10.87
C ILE A 178 12.06 8.68 -12.21
N GLY A 179 11.11 8.49 -13.13
CA GLY A 179 11.16 9.10 -14.45
C GLY A 179 12.03 8.37 -15.48
N LYS A 180 12.75 7.32 -15.09
CA LYS A 180 13.52 6.48 -16.01
C LYS A 180 12.64 5.33 -16.54
N PRO A 181 12.59 5.08 -17.87
CA PRO A 181 11.81 3.97 -18.43
C PRO A 181 12.24 2.63 -17.83
N THR A 182 11.27 1.82 -17.46
CA THR A 182 11.51 0.50 -16.86
C THR A 182 11.28 -0.66 -17.82
N GLY A 183 10.69 -0.38 -18.99
CA GLY A 183 10.29 -1.37 -19.99
C GLY A 183 9.07 -2.22 -19.59
N LYS A 184 8.47 -1.98 -18.43
CA LYS A 184 7.26 -2.67 -17.99
C LYS A 184 6.05 -1.74 -18.10
N LYS A 185 5.38 -1.76 -19.25
CA LYS A 185 4.14 -1.02 -19.47
C LYS A 185 2.98 -1.71 -18.73
N VAL A 186 2.13 -0.92 -18.11
CA VAL A 186 0.83 -1.37 -17.63
C VAL A 186 -0.04 -1.66 -18.86
N ARG A 187 -0.73 -2.80 -18.89
CA ARG A 187 -1.67 -3.10 -19.98
C ARG A 187 -2.72 -1.99 -20.02
N ARG A 188 -2.79 -1.31 -21.15
CA ARG A 188 -3.95 -0.46 -21.45
C ARG A 188 -5.10 -1.40 -21.81
N LEU A 189 -6.19 -1.28 -21.09
CA LEU A 189 -7.48 -1.89 -21.47
C LEU A 189 -8.04 -1.17 -22.71
#